data_01329e9e118c2985233e5f8febe9ad58
#
_entry.id   01329e9e118c2985233e5f8febe9ad58
#
_cell.length_a   1.000
_cell.length_b   1.000
_cell.length_c   1.000
_cell.angle_alpha   90.00
_cell.angle_beta   90.00
_cell.angle_gamma   90.00
#
_symmetry.space_group_name_H-M   'P 1'
#
loop_
_entity.id
_entity.type
_entity.pdbx_description
1 polymer ?
#
loop_
_entity_poly.entity_id
_entity_poly.type
_entity_poly.pdbx_seq_one_letter_code
_entity_poly.pdbx_strand_id
1 'polypeptide(L)'
;GPFESMWIQPAAGDAGGALGVALALWYRYLENERTVSAESDAMQAALLGPQFGSDEITSFVKEQGAVAHHVEDGDLSQRVAAVLADGKVVGWFQGRMEFGPRALGGRSILGDPRSEETQSVMNLKIKFRESFRPFAPSVLREHVHEFFELDSDSPYMLHVAPIKEERQIAMSRS
;
A
#
# COMPACT_ATOMS: atom_id res chain seq x y z
N GLY A 1 -1.12 20.36 -19.66
CA GLY A 1 -2.23 19.86 -20.46
C GLY A 1 -3.45 20.77 -20.34
N PRO A 2 -4.55 20.53 -21.07
CA PRO A 2 -5.73 21.38 -21.03
C PRO A 2 -6.62 21.23 -19.77
N PHE A 3 -6.29 20.29 -18.89
CA PHE A 3 -7.07 19.99 -17.70
C PHE A 3 -6.39 20.59 -16.45
N GLU A 4 -7.17 21.20 -15.57
CA GLU A 4 -6.72 21.77 -14.29
C GLU A 4 -6.52 20.69 -13.22
N SER A 5 -7.30 19.62 -13.30
CA SER A 5 -7.22 18.50 -12.36
C SER A 5 -7.58 17.18 -13.04
N MET A 6 -7.13 16.08 -12.44
CA MET A 6 -7.43 14.72 -12.89
C MET A 6 -7.80 13.86 -11.69
N TRP A 7 -8.89 13.12 -11.83
CA TRP A 7 -9.29 12.10 -10.87
C TRP A 7 -9.13 10.70 -11.46
N ILE A 8 -8.50 9.80 -10.70
CA ILE A 8 -8.40 8.39 -11.06
C ILE A 8 -9.08 7.59 -9.95
N GLN A 9 -10.14 6.85 -10.31
CA GLN A 9 -10.86 6.00 -9.36
C GLN A 9 -9.93 4.91 -8.83
N PRO A 10 -9.75 4.80 -7.50
CA PRO A 10 -9.01 3.69 -6.91
C PRO A 10 -9.62 2.33 -7.27
N ALA A 11 -8.76 1.33 -7.49
CA ALA A 11 -9.15 -0.02 -7.87
C ALA A 11 -10.08 -0.08 -9.12
N ALA A 12 -9.83 0.76 -10.13
CA ALA A 12 -10.70 0.96 -11.31
C ALA A 12 -10.88 -0.27 -12.22
N GLY A 13 -10.16 -1.38 -11.99
CA GLY A 13 -10.35 -2.65 -12.70
C GLY A 13 -11.61 -3.40 -12.23
N ASP A 14 -11.52 -4.72 -12.16
CA ASP A 14 -12.67 -5.60 -11.84
C ASP A 14 -13.31 -5.27 -10.48
N ALA A 15 -12.51 -4.98 -9.47
CA ALA A 15 -13.01 -4.59 -8.15
C ALA A 15 -13.82 -3.29 -8.21
N GLY A 16 -13.34 -2.29 -8.92
CA GLY A 16 -14.03 -1.02 -9.12
C GLY A 16 -15.29 -1.17 -9.98
N GLY A 17 -15.31 -2.11 -10.92
CA GLY A 17 -16.50 -2.47 -11.68
C GLY A 17 -17.61 -2.98 -10.77
N ALA A 18 -17.32 -3.86 -9.82
CA ALA A 18 -18.28 -4.36 -8.84
C ALA A 18 -18.85 -3.23 -7.96
N LEU A 19 -17.97 -2.36 -7.43
CA LEU A 19 -18.38 -1.18 -6.68
C LEU A 19 -19.25 -0.24 -7.53
N GLY A 20 -18.84 0.01 -8.79
CA GLY A 20 -19.55 0.88 -9.72
C GLY A 20 -20.97 0.38 -10.01
N VAL A 21 -21.17 -0.92 -10.16
CA VAL A 21 -22.52 -1.52 -10.34
C VAL A 21 -23.36 -1.30 -9.08
N ALA A 22 -22.82 -1.55 -7.90
CA ALA A 22 -23.55 -1.33 -6.65
C ALA A 22 -23.98 0.14 -6.48
N LEU A 23 -23.06 1.08 -6.76
CA LEU A 23 -23.37 2.51 -6.71
C LEU A 23 -24.37 2.94 -7.80
N ALA A 24 -24.28 2.37 -9.00
CA ALA A 24 -25.23 2.66 -10.07
C ALA A 24 -26.65 2.18 -9.72
N LEU A 25 -26.77 0.98 -9.15
CA LEU A 25 -28.05 0.47 -8.64
C LEU A 25 -28.58 1.36 -7.53
N TRP A 26 -27.77 1.74 -6.57
CA TRP A 26 -28.19 2.55 -5.43
C TRP A 26 -28.64 3.95 -5.83
N TYR A 27 -27.84 4.66 -6.63
CA TYR A 27 -28.10 6.06 -6.95
C TYR A 27 -28.94 6.27 -8.22
N ARG A 28 -28.84 5.40 -9.22
CA ARG A 28 -29.53 5.59 -10.50
C ARG A 28 -30.81 4.77 -10.62
N TYR A 29 -30.79 3.51 -10.19
CA TYR A 29 -31.93 2.63 -10.32
C TYR A 29 -32.93 2.80 -9.15
N LEU A 30 -32.39 2.88 -7.92
CA LEU A 30 -33.18 3.08 -6.70
C LEU A 30 -33.41 4.57 -6.38
N GLU A 31 -32.80 5.47 -7.14
CA GLU A 31 -32.96 6.93 -7.04
C GLU A 31 -32.64 7.49 -5.63
N ASN A 32 -31.76 6.84 -4.88
CA ASN A 32 -31.36 7.35 -3.58
C ASN A 32 -30.54 8.63 -3.72
N GLU A 33 -30.73 9.54 -2.78
CA GLU A 33 -29.99 10.80 -2.74
C GLU A 33 -28.50 10.58 -2.50
N ARG A 34 -27.67 11.28 -3.25
CA ARG A 34 -26.22 11.24 -3.11
C ARG A 34 -25.75 12.27 -2.08
N THR A 35 -25.27 11.78 -0.94
CA THR A 35 -24.56 12.60 0.06
C THR A 35 -23.06 12.52 -0.17
N VAL A 36 -22.39 13.66 -0.24
CA VAL A 36 -20.94 13.75 -0.40
C VAL A 36 -20.37 14.40 0.85
N SER A 37 -19.40 13.73 1.50
CA SER A 37 -18.61 14.35 2.54
C SER A 37 -17.41 15.07 1.89
N ALA A 38 -17.24 16.34 2.21
CA ALA A 38 -16.05 17.09 1.78
C ALA A 38 -14.81 16.81 2.67
N GLU A 39 -15.01 16.17 3.82
CA GLU A 39 -13.99 16.00 4.85
C GLU A 39 -13.29 14.63 4.81
N SER A 40 -13.85 13.65 4.09
CA SER A 40 -13.30 12.29 4.07
C SER A 40 -13.39 11.64 2.70
N ASP A 41 -12.32 10.93 2.34
CA ASP A 41 -12.31 10.02 1.20
C ASP A 41 -13.10 8.76 1.54
N ALA A 42 -14.23 8.53 0.83
CA ALA A 42 -15.09 7.37 1.03
C ALA A 42 -14.38 6.03 0.75
N MET A 43 -13.29 6.04 -0.01
CA MET A 43 -12.47 4.85 -0.24
C MET A 43 -11.53 4.52 0.93
N GLN A 44 -11.35 5.42 1.90
CA GLN A 44 -10.57 5.20 3.13
C GLN A 44 -9.19 4.56 2.86
N ALA A 45 -8.44 5.08 1.89
CA ALA A 45 -7.18 4.51 1.42
C ALA A 45 -7.32 3.03 0.98
N ALA A 46 -8.48 2.63 0.45
CA ALA A 46 -8.87 1.27 0.07
C ALA A 46 -8.98 0.27 1.25
N LEU A 47 -8.90 0.69 2.49
CA LEU A 47 -8.96 -0.18 3.67
C LEU A 47 -10.42 -0.54 4.02
N LEU A 48 -11.11 -1.20 3.08
CA LEU A 48 -12.54 -1.56 3.16
C LEU A 48 -12.79 -3.05 3.41
N GLY A 49 -11.76 -3.86 3.36
CA GLY A 49 -11.87 -5.32 3.52
C GLY A 49 -11.97 -5.78 4.98
N PRO A 50 -11.85 -7.08 5.23
CA PRO A 50 -11.95 -7.67 6.56
C PRO A 50 -10.84 -7.18 7.49
N GLN A 51 -11.16 -7.15 8.78
CA GLN A 51 -10.26 -6.84 9.88
C GLN A 51 -10.40 -7.92 10.95
N PHE A 52 -9.31 -8.22 11.62
CA PHE A 52 -9.25 -9.20 12.70
C PHE A 52 -8.77 -8.52 13.98
N GLY A 53 -9.41 -8.83 15.11
CA GLY A 53 -9.03 -8.31 16.42
C GLY A 53 -7.87 -9.08 17.05
N SER A 54 -7.22 -8.48 18.04
CA SER A 54 -6.07 -9.10 18.73
C SER A 54 -6.40 -10.43 19.38
N ASP A 55 -7.59 -10.58 19.96
CA ASP A 55 -8.02 -11.84 20.61
C ASP A 55 -8.24 -12.95 19.57
N GLU A 56 -8.81 -12.60 18.42
CA GLU A 56 -9.03 -13.52 17.30
C GLU A 56 -7.69 -14.00 16.74
N ILE A 57 -6.74 -13.08 16.51
CA ILE A 57 -5.39 -13.40 16.04
C ILE A 57 -4.67 -14.29 17.06
N THR A 58 -4.76 -13.97 18.35
CA THR A 58 -4.12 -14.74 19.43
C THR A 58 -4.68 -16.18 19.50
N SER A 59 -6.00 -16.30 19.39
CA SER A 59 -6.67 -17.60 19.37
C SER A 59 -6.24 -18.42 18.15
N PHE A 60 -6.24 -17.82 16.97
CA PHE A 60 -5.81 -18.48 15.74
C PHE A 60 -4.36 -18.96 15.79
N VAL A 61 -3.45 -18.09 16.25
CA VAL A 61 -2.02 -18.44 16.40
C VAL A 61 -1.83 -19.64 17.32
N LYS A 62 -2.57 -19.65 18.45
CA LYS A 62 -2.55 -20.76 19.41
C LYS A 62 -3.12 -22.06 18.83
N GLU A 63 -4.24 -21.98 18.13
CA GLU A 63 -4.87 -23.14 17.47
C GLU A 63 -3.98 -23.76 16.42
N GLN A 64 -3.26 -22.94 15.65
CA GLN A 64 -2.33 -23.39 14.62
C GLN A 64 -0.99 -23.87 15.19
N GLY A 65 -0.73 -23.72 16.49
CA GLY A 65 0.57 -24.03 17.09
C GLY A 65 1.72 -23.20 16.52
N ALA A 66 1.42 -22.00 16.01
CA ALA A 66 2.42 -21.15 15.38
C ALA A 66 3.32 -20.48 16.44
N VAL A 67 4.61 -20.35 16.11
CA VAL A 67 5.55 -19.60 16.96
C VAL A 67 5.28 -18.11 16.79
N ALA A 68 4.91 -17.45 17.86
CA ALA A 68 4.62 -16.02 17.88
C ALA A 68 5.21 -15.36 19.13
N HIS A 69 5.58 -14.11 18.99
CA HIS A 69 6.08 -13.28 20.07
C HIS A 69 5.25 -12.00 20.14
N HIS A 70 4.77 -11.67 21.34
CA HIS A 70 4.14 -10.38 21.56
C HIS A 70 5.19 -9.27 21.50
N VAL A 71 4.86 -8.17 20.84
CA VAL A 71 5.67 -6.97 20.78
C VAL A 71 4.79 -5.80 21.20
N GLU A 72 5.27 -5.00 22.13
CA GLU A 72 4.58 -3.79 22.55
C GLU A 72 4.46 -2.79 21.39
N ASP A 73 3.34 -2.10 21.29
CA ASP A 73 3.05 -1.19 20.17
C ASP A 73 4.13 -0.11 19.98
N GLY A 74 4.72 0.38 21.08
CA GLY A 74 5.80 1.36 21.03
C GLY A 74 7.10 0.85 20.41
N ASP A 75 7.35 -0.45 20.43
CA ASP A 75 8.60 -1.07 19.96
C ASP A 75 8.47 -1.64 18.55
N LEU A 76 7.25 -1.85 18.06
CA LEU A 76 6.99 -2.57 16.81
C LEU A 76 7.68 -1.93 15.61
N SER A 77 7.54 -0.62 15.43
CA SER A 77 8.11 0.10 14.29
C SER A 77 9.64 0.07 14.31
N GLN A 78 10.25 0.22 15.48
CA GLN A 78 11.70 0.17 15.64
C GLN A 78 12.25 -1.23 15.35
N ARG A 79 11.58 -2.28 15.84
CA ARG A 79 11.98 -3.68 15.57
C ARG A 79 11.86 -4.02 14.09
N VAL A 80 10.76 -3.64 13.44
CA VAL A 80 10.58 -3.87 12.01
C VAL A 80 11.61 -3.11 11.19
N ALA A 81 11.89 -1.85 11.52
CA ALA A 81 12.93 -1.07 10.87
C ALA A 81 14.32 -1.71 10.99
N ALA A 82 14.66 -2.26 12.17
CA ALA A 82 15.93 -2.97 12.37
C ALA A 82 16.00 -4.24 11.52
N VAL A 83 14.93 -5.02 11.44
CA VAL A 83 14.86 -6.23 10.61
C VAL A 83 15.02 -5.90 9.12
N LEU A 84 14.38 -4.83 8.65
CA LEU A 84 14.52 -4.34 7.27
C LEU A 84 15.95 -3.86 7.00
N ALA A 85 16.55 -3.09 7.93
CA ALA A 85 17.92 -2.60 7.80
C ALA A 85 18.97 -3.73 7.78
N ASP A 86 18.66 -4.89 8.38
CA ASP A 86 19.45 -6.13 8.31
C ASP A 86 19.23 -6.90 6.97
N GLY A 87 18.57 -6.29 6.00
CA GLY A 87 18.32 -6.88 4.67
C GLY A 87 17.25 -7.97 4.63
N LYS A 88 16.42 -8.09 5.68
CA LYS A 88 15.33 -9.07 5.71
C LYS A 88 14.09 -8.51 5.01
N VAL A 89 13.24 -9.43 4.56
CA VAL A 89 11.91 -9.10 4.02
C VAL A 89 10.87 -9.40 5.08
N VAL A 90 9.93 -8.47 5.27
CA VAL A 90 8.87 -8.57 6.29
C VAL A 90 7.51 -8.71 5.62
N GLY A 91 6.75 -9.75 5.99
CA GLY A 91 5.32 -9.83 5.72
C GLY A 91 4.57 -8.96 6.73
N TRP A 92 3.80 -8.00 6.25
CA TRP A 92 3.08 -7.03 7.08
C TRP A 92 1.58 -7.26 7.01
N PHE A 93 0.95 -7.43 8.17
CA PHE A 93 -0.47 -7.65 8.32
C PHE A 93 -1.00 -6.70 9.39
N GLN A 94 -1.77 -5.67 8.99
CA GLN A 94 -2.26 -4.64 9.91
C GLN A 94 -3.65 -4.14 9.50
N GLY A 95 -4.54 -4.00 10.49
CA GLY A 95 -5.84 -3.39 10.31
C GLY A 95 -6.70 -4.06 9.23
N ARG A 96 -7.48 -3.26 8.50
CA ARG A 96 -8.32 -3.74 7.40
C ARG A 96 -7.50 -4.11 6.16
N MET A 97 -7.95 -5.15 5.49
CA MET A 97 -7.42 -5.49 4.16
C MET A 97 -7.84 -4.46 3.12
N GLU A 98 -6.99 -4.25 2.14
CA GLU A 98 -7.28 -3.36 1.02
C GLU A 98 -8.35 -3.95 0.10
N PHE A 99 -9.21 -3.08 -0.43
CA PHE A 99 -10.10 -3.36 -1.54
C PHE A 99 -9.39 -3.08 -2.87
N GLY A 100 -9.29 -4.07 -3.71
CA GLY A 100 -8.62 -3.95 -5.01
C GLY A 100 -7.26 -4.67 -5.08
N PRO A 101 -6.53 -4.50 -6.21
CA PRO A 101 -5.38 -5.33 -6.54
C PRO A 101 -4.05 -4.89 -5.89
N ARG A 102 -4.04 -3.79 -5.14
CA ARG A 102 -2.82 -3.18 -4.59
C ARG A 102 -2.71 -3.41 -3.08
N ALA A 103 -1.52 -3.77 -2.63
CA ALA A 103 -1.14 -3.70 -1.23
C ALA A 103 -0.82 -2.24 -0.89
N LEU A 104 -1.49 -1.68 0.12
CA LEU A 104 -1.39 -0.28 0.51
C LEU A 104 -1.16 -0.12 2.02
N GLY A 105 -0.49 -1.11 2.64
CA GLY A 105 -0.10 -1.07 4.05
C GLY A 105 -0.90 -2.00 4.96
N GLY A 106 -2.02 -2.57 4.52
CA GLY A 106 -2.80 -3.54 5.30
C GLY A 106 -2.29 -4.98 5.16
N ARG A 107 -1.94 -5.37 3.95
CA ARG A 107 -1.41 -6.70 3.59
C ARG A 107 -0.24 -6.52 2.64
N SER A 108 0.92 -6.21 3.19
CA SER A 108 2.08 -5.76 2.43
C SER A 108 3.29 -6.68 2.63
N ILE A 109 4.21 -6.62 1.69
CA ILE A 109 5.55 -7.17 1.84
C ILE A 109 6.51 -5.99 1.81
N LEU A 110 7.32 -5.86 2.86
CA LEU A 110 8.23 -4.74 3.06
C LEU A 110 9.68 -5.17 2.82
N GLY A 111 10.46 -4.32 2.20
CA GLY A 111 11.88 -4.48 1.99
C GLY A 111 12.61 -3.14 2.07
N ASP A 112 13.90 -3.15 2.38
CA ASP A 112 14.71 -1.94 2.45
C ASP A 112 15.03 -1.41 1.03
N PRO A 113 14.58 -0.19 0.67
CA PRO A 113 14.83 0.38 -0.65
C PRO A 113 16.28 0.84 -0.87
N ARG A 114 17.10 0.89 0.18
CA ARG A 114 18.52 1.27 0.09
C ARG A 114 19.43 0.15 -0.43
N SER A 115 18.95 -1.09 -0.41
CA SER A 115 19.70 -2.25 -0.90
C SER A 115 19.42 -2.50 -2.37
N GLU A 116 20.45 -2.57 -3.20
CA GLU A 116 20.33 -2.86 -4.63
C GLU A 116 19.78 -4.28 -4.91
N GLU A 117 19.98 -5.21 -3.99
CA GLU A 117 19.54 -6.60 -4.13
C GLU A 117 18.07 -6.81 -3.77
N THR A 118 17.48 -5.94 -2.94
CA THR A 118 16.15 -6.15 -2.37
C THR A 118 15.09 -6.36 -3.44
N GLN A 119 15.12 -5.60 -4.54
CA GLN A 119 14.17 -5.75 -5.64
C GLN A 119 14.24 -7.15 -6.25
N SER A 120 15.42 -7.64 -6.57
CA SER A 120 15.62 -8.97 -7.16
C SER A 120 15.22 -10.08 -6.18
N VAL A 121 15.62 -9.96 -4.91
CA VAL A 121 15.28 -10.93 -3.87
C VAL A 121 13.77 -11.03 -3.69
N MET A 122 13.07 -9.91 -3.58
CA MET A 122 11.61 -9.90 -3.41
C MET A 122 10.88 -10.44 -4.64
N ASN A 123 11.35 -10.13 -5.85
CA ASN A 123 10.74 -10.64 -7.06
C ASN A 123 10.97 -12.15 -7.25
N LEU A 124 12.20 -12.61 -7.13
CA LEU A 124 12.56 -13.99 -7.45
C LEU A 124 12.21 -14.97 -6.32
N LYS A 125 12.44 -14.60 -5.05
CA LYS A 125 12.30 -15.51 -3.91
C LYS A 125 10.96 -15.41 -3.19
N ILE A 126 10.26 -14.28 -3.28
CA ILE A 126 9.00 -14.04 -2.57
C ILE A 126 7.82 -14.03 -3.53
N LYS A 127 7.93 -13.30 -4.65
CA LYS A 127 6.84 -13.13 -5.62
C LYS A 127 6.89 -14.14 -6.77
N PHE A 128 8.00 -14.86 -6.95
CA PHE A 128 8.22 -15.81 -8.05
C PHE A 128 7.88 -15.21 -9.42
N ARG A 129 8.43 -14.03 -9.70
CA ARG A 129 8.19 -13.27 -10.93
C ARG A 129 9.49 -12.65 -11.45
N GLU A 130 9.42 -11.98 -12.60
CA GLU A 130 10.56 -11.36 -13.27
C GLU A 130 11.25 -10.31 -12.38
N SER A 131 12.60 -10.36 -12.33
CA SER A 131 13.42 -9.53 -11.44
C SER A 131 13.31 -8.02 -11.72
N PHE A 132 12.96 -7.64 -12.95
CA PHE A 132 12.88 -6.23 -13.37
C PHE A 132 11.60 -5.52 -12.89
N ARG A 133 10.60 -6.22 -12.36
CA ARG A 133 9.36 -5.59 -11.91
C ARG A 133 9.61 -4.63 -10.75
N PRO A 134 9.11 -3.38 -10.83
CA PRO A 134 9.29 -2.40 -9.76
C PRO A 134 8.43 -2.73 -8.53
N PHE A 135 8.88 -2.19 -7.40
CA PHE A 135 8.08 -2.03 -6.20
C PHE A 135 7.82 -0.54 -5.96
N ALA A 136 6.65 -0.20 -5.41
CA ALA A 136 6.36 1.17 -5.04
C ALA A 136 7.08 1.52 -3.73
N PRO A 137 7.78 2.66 -3.66
CA PRO A 137 8.31 3.16 -2.41
C PRO A 137 7.18 3.64 -1.50
N SER A 138 7.33 3.44 -0.19
CA SER A 138 6.48 4.04 0.83
C SER A 138 7.26 5.16 1.50
N VAL A 139 6.68 6.35 1.50
CA VAL A 139 7.31 7.57 2.02
C VAL A 139 6.34 8.28 2.96
N LEU A 140 6.85 8.84 4.04
CA LEU A 140 6.06 9.69 4.92
C LEU A 140 5.53 10.90 4.13
N ARG A 141 4.25 11.22 4.31
CA ARG A 141 3.55 12.28 3.57
C ARG A 141 4.29 13.62 3.63
N GLU A 142 4.79 13.98 4.80
CA GLU A 142 5.55 15.20 5.04
C GLU A 142 6.90 15.25 4.34
N HIS A 143 7.44 14.10 3.91
CA HIS A 143 8.74 13.98 3.24
C HIS A 143 8.64 13.67 1.75
N VAL A 144 7.44 13.56 1.17
CA VAL A 144 7.27 13.24 -0.26
C VAL A 144 8.03 14.23 -1.14
N HIS A 145 7.93 15.52 -0.85
CA HIS A 145 8.56 16.59 -1.61
C HIS A 145 10.10 16.60 -1.52
N GLU A 146 10.69 15.86 -0.58
CA GLU A 146 12.16 15.71 -0.48
C GLU A 146 12.71 14.68 -1.46
N PHE A 147 11.88 13.74 -1.90
CA PHE A 147 12.29 12.61 -2.73
C PHE A 147 11.74 12.66 -4.15
N PHE A 148 10.54 13.19 -4.33
CA PHE A 148 9.80 13.12 -5.59
C PHE A 148 9.35 14.50 -6.08
N GLU A 149 9.25 14.64 -7.41
CA GLU A 149 8.58 15.78 -8.04
C GLU A 149 7.07 15.57 -8.00
N LEU A 150 6.52 15.56 -6.79
CA LEU A 150 5.11 15.34 -6.50
C LEU A 150 4.67 16.27 -5.37
N ASP A 151 3.63 17.04 -5.63
CA ASP A 151 3.03 18.04 -4.73
C ASP A 151 1.63 17.65 -4.23
N SER A 152 1.22 16.40 -4.51
CA SER A 152 -0.07 15.85 -4.11
C SER A 152 0.07 14.51 -3.38
N ASP A 153 -0.96 14.14 -2.63
CA ASP A 153 -1.04 12.83 -2.00
C ASP A 153 -1.19 11.70 -3.03
N SER A 154 -0.57 10.56 -2.76
CA SER A 154 -0.67 9.37 -3.59
C SER A 154 -0.96 8.10 -2.76
N PRO A 155 -2.14 8.00 -2.11
CA PRO A 155 -2.45 6.89 -1.21
C PRO A 155 -2.80 5.58 -1.94
N TYR A 156 -2.99 5.61 -3.27
CA TYR A 156 -3.56 4.49 -4.05
C TYR A 156 -2.61 3.86 -5.07
N MET A 157 -1.32 4.22 -5.07
CA MET A 157 -0.36 3.75 -6.09
C MET A 157 -0.82 4.02 -7.53
N LEU A 158 -1.44 5.17 -7.80
CA LEU A 158 -1.97 5.56 -9.11
C LEU A 158 -1.13 6.64 -9.79
N HIS A 159 -0.21 7.28 -9.07
CA HIS A 159 0.66 8.30 -9.61
C HIS A 159 2.06 7.75 -9.88
N VAL A 160 2.68 8.26 -10.91
CA VAL A 160 4.11 8.10 -11.20
C VAL A 160 4.72 9.49 -11.17
N ALA A 161 5.80 9.65 -10.40
CA ALA A 161 6.52 10.90 -10.28
C ALA A 161 8.02 10.67 -10.44
N PRO A 162 8.76 11.60 -11.07
CA PRO A 162 10.21 11.56 -11.09
C PRO A 162 10.80 11.64 -9.68
N ILE A 163 11.93 10.96 -9.48
CA ILE A 163 12.77 11.20 -8.30
C ILE A 163 13.49 12.52 -8.54
N LYS A 164 13.60 13.36 -7.53
CA LYS A 164 14.32 14.62 -7.61
C LYS A 164 15.75 14.43 -8.06
N GLU A 165 16.26 15.35 -8.90
CA GLU A 165 17.57 15.25 -9.52
C GLU A 165 18.69 15.09 -8.48
N GLU A 166 18.62 15.82 -7.36
CA GLU A 166 19.58 15.74 -6.25
C GLU A 166 19.58 14.39 -5.49
N ARG A 167 18.57 13.55 -5.73
CA ARG A 167 18.45 12.21 -5.12
C ARG A 167 18.79 11.09 -6.10
N GLN A 168 19.03 11.41 -7.35
CA GLN A 168 19.37 10.42 -8.37
C GLN A 168 20.82 9.97 -8.20
N ILE A 169 21.04 8.67 -8.28
CA ILE A 169 22.36 8.07 -8.31
C ILE A 169 22.69 7.77 -9.78
N ALA A 170 23.86 8.24 -10.24
CA ALA A 170 24.32 7.94 -11.59
C ALA A 170 24.51 6.43 -11.75
N MET A 171 23.67 5.80 -12.57
CA MET A 171 23.82 4.39 -12.91
C MET A 171 24.88 4.25 -14.01
N SER A 172 25.96 3.50 -13.74
CA SER A 172 26.86 3.04 -14.79
C SER A 172 26.08 2.08 -15.70
N ARG A 173 25.95 2.42 -16.97
CA ARG A 173 25.45 1.46 -17.97
C ARG A 173 26.48 0.34 -18.09
N SER A 174 26.20 -0.81 -17.50
CA SER A 174 26.90 -2.07 -17.77
C SER A 174 26.42 -2.65 -19.09
#